data_f0ea3dcb70fd0ec0be9e4e57d3a1b475
#
_entry.id   f0ea3dcb70fd0ec0be9e4e57d3a1b475
#
_cell.length_a   1.000
_cell.length_b   1.000
_cell.length_c   1.000
_cell.angle_alpha   90.00
_cell.angle_beta   90.00
_cell.angle_gamma   90.00
#
_symmetry.space_group_name_H-M   'P 1'
#
loop_
_entity.id
_entity.type
_entity.pdbx_description
1 polymer ?
#
loop_
_entity_poly.entity_id
_entity_poly.type
_entity_poly.pdbx_seq_one_letter_code
_entity_poly.pdbx_strand_id
1 'polypeptide(L)'
;VWHVHSDLLPISPTEIERWSVDAPGGRHWILSERSFPEDILDSVDSSVDVVIWGPERMARWIGEAVLSGDLVAHSPDIESETDTEVSTSGATEPIGPRRTLRPLVDLDSWLVQRGWEGVNTTPVLMSAKHWIISGSLVGPEDERESAVWQVLEDPWTSSLSIYDPDEELDYPPRLRVVNPQEMSWMDIRELPPELLRLLDSRKQGEPDSNDGPVRSMMLEWWRFNSETAELTESPVTIPGWVIEVEGAPTQVLHARNGRRYEYV
;
A
#
# COMPACT_ATOMS: atom_id res chain seq x y z
N VAL A 1 19.51 5.14 24.40
CA VAL A 1 18.95 4.37 23.26
C VAL A 1 17.50 4.74 23.13
N TRP A 2 17.07 5.00 21.92
CA TRP A 2 15.68 5.34 21.57
C TRP A 2 15.12 4.26 20.67
N HIS A 3 13.86 3.90 20.85
CA HIS A 3 13.17 2.95 19.99
C HIS A 3 12.03 3.65 19.25
N VAL A 4 12.01 3.49 17.94
CA VAL A 4 10.95 4.02 17.06
C VAL A 4 10.14 2.85 16.56
N HIS A 5 8.89 2.77 17.01
CA HIS A 5 7.96 1.71 16.64
C HIS A 5 7.58 1.75 15.16
N SER A 6 7.11 0.61 14.66
CA SER A 6 6.58 0.47 13.31
C SER A 6 5.39 1.39 13.05
N ASP A 7 5.35 1.93 11.85
CA ASP A 7 4.24 2.75 11.35
C ASP A 7 4.16 2.63 9.82
N LEU A 8 3.08 3.11 9.24
CA LEU A 8 2.87 3.12 7.78
C LEU A 8 3.81 4.10 7.06
N LEU A 9 4.13 5.22 7.69
CA LEU A 9 4.99 6.24 7.09
C LEU A 9 6.45 6.10 7.53
N PRO A 10 7.42 6.42 6.67
CA PRO A 10 8.82 6.51 7.05
C PRO A 10 9.04 7.63 8.07
N ILE A 11 10.18 7.61 8.77
CA ILE A 11 10.58 8.75 9.60
C ILE A 11 10.84 9.93 8.68
N SER A 12 10.22 11.07 8.97
CA SER A 12 10.44 12.30 8.22
C SER A 12 11.62 13.11 8.78
N PRO A 13 12.28 13.95 7.95
CA PRO A 13 13.29 14.89 8.42
C PRO A 13 12.80 15.80 9.55
N THR A 14 11.54 16.23 9.49
CA THR A 14 10.93 17.08 10.52
C THR A 14 10.79 16.37 11.88
N GLU A 15 10.49 15.05 11.88
CA GLU A 15 10.42 14.26 13.11
C GLU A 15 11.80 14.16 13.76
N ILE A 16 12.84 13.86 12.97
CA ILE A 16 14.20 13.72 13.51
C ILE A 16 14.78 15.07 13.97
N GLU A 17 14.50 16.15 13.27
CA GLU A 17 14.86 17.52 13.67
C GLU A 17 14.19 17.87 15.00
N ARG A 18 12.91 17.67 15.15
CA ARG A 18 12.18 17.93 16.39
C ARG A 18 12.74 17.10 17.55
N TRP A 19 12.98 15.81 17.30
CA TRP A 19 13.61 14.96 18.30
C TRP A 19 14.99 15.47 18.70
N SER A 20 15.82 15.91 17.75
CA SER A 20 17.19 16.36 18.02
C SER A 20 17.25 17.64 18.89
N VAL A 21 16.24 18.51 18.79
CA VAL A 21 16.11 19.71 19.63
C VAL A 21 15.82 19.35 21.08
N ASP A 22 15.00 18.32 21.31
CA ASP A 22 14.61 17.88 22.66
C ASP A 22 15.60 16.87 23.25
N ALA A 23 16.47 16.26 22.46
CA ALA A 23 17.43 15.27 22.91
C ALA A 23 18.53 15.93 23.76
N PRO A 24 18.89 15.35 24.92
CA PRO A 24 20.03 15.83 25.70
C PRO A 24 21.32 15.70 24.88
N GLY A 25 22.27 16.61 25.05
CA GLY A 25 23.56 16.54 24.37
C GLY A 25 24.29 15.22 24.62
N GLY A 26 24.99 14.70 23.60
CA GLY A 26 25.74 13.48 23.70
C GLY A 26 25.47 12.49 22.55
N ARG A 27 25.90 11.24 22.75
CA ARG A 27 25.74 10.18 21.74
C ARG A 27 24.47 9.39 21.95
N HIS A 28 23.66 9.29 20.89
CA HIS A 28 22.39 8.60 20.89
C HIS A 28 22.36 7.48 19.85
N TRP A 29 21.67 6.40 20.21
CA TRP A 29 21.33 5.30 19.31
C TRP A 29 19.83 5.29 19.11
N ILE A 30 19.40 5.34 17.86
CA ILE A 30 18.00 5.21 17.45
C ILE A 30 17.84 3.87 16.76
N LEU A 31 17.01 3.01 17.32
CA LEU A 31 16.60 1.72 16.75
C LEU A 31 15.22 1.91 16.13
N SER A 32 15.15 1.92 14.82
CA SER A 32 13.90 2.20 14.09
C SER A 32 13.36 0.97 13.38
N GLU A 33 12.11 0.66 13.65
CA GLU A 33 11.33 -0.29 12.86
C GLU A 33 10.76 0.36 11.58
N ARG A 34 10.82 1.69 11.49
CA ARG A 34 10.39 2.47 10.32
C ARG A 34 11.56 2.72 9.38
N SER A 35 11.29 2.71 8.08
CA SER A 35 12.24 3.15 7.06
C SER A 35 12.50 4.66 7.19
N PHE A 36 13.59 5.14 6.61
CA PHE A 36 13.95 6.55 6.58
C PHE A 36 14.85 6.84 5.36
N PRO A 37 14.90 8.09 4.86
CA PRO A 37 15.80 8.53 3.80
C PRO A 37 17.27 8.38 4.22
N GLU A 38 18.17 8.16 3.25
CA GLU A 38 19.60 8.01 3.53
C GLU A 38 20.23 9.26 4.12
N ASP A 39 19.71 10.43 3.77
CA ASP A 39 20.14 11.76 4.20
C ASP A 39 19.47 12.24 5.49
N ILE A 40 18.70 11.38 6.17
CA ILE A 40 17.91 11.75 7.36
C ILE A 40 18.78 12.42 8.45
N LEU A 41 20.05 12.03 8.56
CA LEU A 41 20.96 12.56 9.57
C LEU A 41 21.45 13.99 9.28
N ASP A 42 21.30 14.48 8.04
CA ASP A 42 21.62 15.86 7.67
C ASP A 42 20.67 16.86 8.35
N SER A 43 19.52 16.40 8.82
CA SER A 43 18.51 17.18 9.55
C SER A 43 18.75 17.21 11.08
N VAL A 44 19.78 16.51 11.59
CA VAL A 44 20.05 16.44 13.03
C VAL A 44 20.86 17.66 13.47
N ASP A 45 20.52 18.23 14.63
CA ASP A 45 21.28 19.31 15.24
C ASP A 45 22.74 18.86 15.53
N SER A 46 23.70 19.70 15.21
CA SER A 46 25.14 19.41 15.36
C SER A 46 25.59 19.20 16.81
N SER A 47 24.75 19.52 17.79
CA SER A 47 25.03 19.28 19.22
C SER A 47 24.82 17.80 19.63
N VAL A 48 24.23 16.98 18.77
CA VAL A 48 23.83 15.61 19.06
C VAL A 48 24.58 14.65 18.12
N ASP A 49 25.30 13.68 18.66
CA ASP A 49 25.92 12.58 17.89
C ASP A 49 24.94 11.42 17.79
N VAL A 50 24.44 11.13 16.59
CA VAL A 50 23.37 10.14 16.35
C VAL A 50 23.83 9.00 15.49
N VAL A 51 23.54 7.78 15.93
CA VAL A 51 23.64 6.56 15.13
C VAL A 51 22.24 5.99 14.99
N ILE A 52 21.74 5.90 13.75
CA ILE A 52 20.44 5.30 13.46
C ILE A 52 20.58 3.90 12.86
N TRP A 53 19.80 2.96 13.35
CA TRP A 53 19.68 1.61 12.84
C TRP A 53 18.26 1.40 12.33
N GLY A 54 18.12 1.23 11.04
CA GLY A 54 16.87 0.91 10.40
C GLY A 54 16.54 -0.58 10.43
N PRO A 55 15.36 -0.95 9.88
CA PRO A 55 14.83 -2.31 9.92
C PRO A 55 15.79 -3.37 9.39
N GLU A 56 16.51 -3.09 8.31
CA GLU A 56 17.47 -4.06 7.74
C GLU A 56 18.65 -4.35 8.65
N ARG A 57 19.21 -3.30 9.24
CA ARG A 57 20.35 -3.43 10.13
C ARG A 57 19.97 -4.13 11.41
N MET A 58 18.78 -3.80 11.94
CA MET A 58 18.23 -4.48 13.13
C MET A 58 17.96 -5.94 12.85
N ALA A 59 17.31 -6.29 11.74
CA ALA A 59 17.01 -7.67 11.36
C ALA A 59 18.29 -8.50 11.18
N ARG A 60 19.33 -7.93 10.56
CA ARG A 60 20.63 -8.59 10.42
C ARG A 60 21.27 -8.86 11.77
N TRP A 61 21.31 -7.85 12.63
CA TRP A 61 21.92 -7.98 13.96
C TRP A 61 21.17 -9.00 14.84
N ILE A 62 19.83 -8.97 14.83
CA ILE A 62 19.02 -9.96 15.55
C ILE A 62 19.28 -11.36 14.99
N GLY A 63 19.31 -11.53 13.66
CA GLY A 63 19.60 -12.79 13.01
C GLY A 63 21.00 -13.33 13.37
N GLU A 64 22.03 -12.49 13.36
CA GLU A 64 23.39 -12.83 13.78
C GLU A 64 23.42 -13.27 15.25
N ALA A 65 22.72 -12.56 16.13
CA ALA A 65 22.66 -12.88 17.55
C ALA A 65 21.91 -14.21 17.83
N VAL A 66 20.92 -14.56 17.03
CA VAL A 66 20.24 -15.88 17.10
C VAL A 66 21.17 -16.98 16.61
N LEU A 67 21.88 -16.76 15.50
CA LEU A 67 22.82 -17.76 14.95
C LEU A 67 24.03 -17.98 15.84
N SER A 68 24.51 -16.98 16.59
CA SER A 68 25.57 -17.09 17.56
C SER A 68 25.12 -17.69 18.90
N GLY A 69 23.83 -17.78 19.13
CA GLY A 69 23.24 -18.26 20.38
C GLY A 69 23.14 -17.20 21.49
N ASP A 70 23.40 -15.93 21.17
CA ASP A 70 23.24 -14.82 22.12
C ASP A 70 21.78 -14.47 22.37
N LEU A 71 20.91 -14.79 21.40
CA LEU A 71 19.45 -14.67 21.48
C LEU A 71 18.78 -16.02 21.18
N VAL A 72 17.71 -16.33 21.89
CA VAL A 72 16.89 -17.51 21.64
C VAL A 72 15.56 -17.06 21.05
N ALA A 73 15.30 -17.46 19.79
CA ALA A 73 14.00 -17.24 19.17
C ALA A 73 13.07 -18.40 19.55
N HIS A 74 11.95 -18.09 20.19
CA HIS A 74 10.87 -19.05 20.42
C HIS A 74 9.82 -18.85 19.31
N SER A 75 9.47 -19.94 18.61
CA SER A 75 8.25 -19.93 17.81
C SER A 75 7.06 -19.84 18.77
N PRO A 76 6.05 -19.00 18.55
CA PRO A 76 4.82 -19.13 19.31
C PRO A 76 4.31 -20.55 19.10
N ASP A 77 4.08 -21.28 20.21
CA ASP A 77 3.54 -22.63 20.16
C ASP A 77 2.20 -22.56 19.41
N ILE A 78 2.23 -23.03 18.18
CA ILE A 78 1.01 -23.41 17.48
C ILE A 78 0.56 -24.66 18.22
N GLU A 79 -0.40 -24.50 19.14
CA GLU A 79 -1.04 -25.63 19.78
C GLU A 79 -1.53 -26.54 18.67
N SER A 80 -0.90 -27.70 18.59
CA SER A 80 -1.16 -28.72 17.59
C SER A 80 -2.55 -29.29 17.83
N GLU A 81 -3.57 -28.68 17.28
CA GLU A 81 -4.84 -29.38 17.09
C GLU A 81 -4.88 -29.94 15.67
N THR A 82 -4.75 -31.26 15.65
CA THR A 82 -5.12 -32.22 14.60
C THR A 82 -4.40 -32.16 13.26
N ASP A 83 -3.80 -33.34 12.97
CA ASP A 83 -3.38 -33.81 11.65
C ASP A 83 -4.32 -33.44 10.50
N THR A 84 -4.14 -32.29 9.96
CA THR A 84 -4.55 -31.98 8.61
C THR A 84 -3.29 -31.58 7.86
N GLU A 85 -2.96 -32.32 6.82
CA GLU A 85 -1.81 -32.06 5.96
C GLU A 85 -1.84 -30.57 5.57
N VAL A 86 -1.08 -29.76 6.29
CA VAL A 86 -0.83 -28.36 5.94
C VAL A 86 -0.02 -28.41 4.66
N SER A 87 -0.70 -28.17 3.56
CA SER A 87 -0.04 -27.83 2.31
C SER A 87 0.91 -26.69 2.60
N THR A 88 2.20 -27.01 2.66
CA THR A 88 3.30 -26.07 2.80
C THR A 88 3.42 -25.24 1.51
N SER A 89 2.41 -24.46 1.20
CA SER A 89 2.46 -23.40 0.19
C SER A 89 2.74 -22.05 0.84
N GLY A 90 3.51 -22.07 1.88
CA GLY A 90 4.18 -20.88 2.42
C GLY A 90 5.50 -20.67 1.69
N ALA A 91 5.46 -20.47 0.37
CA ALA A 91 6.57 -19.83 -0.29
C ALA A 91 6.75 -18.47 0.38
N THR A 92 7.78 -18.35 1.21
CA THR A 92 8.29 -17.06 1.67
C THR A 92 8.68 -16.32 0.40
N GLU A 93 7.74 -15.52 -0.14
CA GLU A 93 8.04 -14.66 -1.27
C GLU A 93 9.26 -13.82 -0.89
N PRO A 94 10.22 -13.66 -1.81
CA PRO A 94 11.41 -12.87 -1.55
C PRO A 94 10.95 -11.49 -1.07
N ILE A 95 11.45 -11.07 0.09
CA ILE A 95 11.22 -9.75 0.69
C ILE A 95 11.96 -8.73 -0.18
N GLY A 96 11.47 -8.52 -1.40
CA GLY A 96 11.81 -7.36 -2.21
C GLY A 96 11.03 -6.13 -1.71
N PRO A 97 11.46 -4.91 -2.00
CA PRO A 97 10.68 -3.73 -1.68
C PRO A 97 9.33 -3.83 -2.40
N ARG A 98 8.26 -4.11 -1.63
CA ARG A 98 6.91 -4.17 -2.18
C ARG A 98 6.44 -2.75 -2.40
N ARG A 99 5.94 -2.44 -3.59
CA ARG A 99 5.28 -1.16 -3.84
C ARG A 99 4.08 -1.03 -2.91
N THR A 100 3.99 0.10 -2.25
CA THR A 100 2.95 0.38 -1.25
C THR A 100 2.37 1.76 -1.51
N LEU A 101 1.05 1.86 -1.58
CA LEU A 101 0.36 3.14 -1.74
C LEU A 101 0.41 3.95 -0.45
N ARG A 102 0.30 5.28 -0.57
CA ARG A 102 0.21 6.18 0.59
C ARG A 102 -1.14 6.04 1.30
N PRO A 103 -1.17 6.12 2.64
CA PRO A 103 -2.41 6.25 3.39
C PRO A 103 -3.05 7.63 3.11
N LEU A 104 -4.37 7.66 2.97
CA LEU A 104 -5.16 8.89 2.84
C LEU A 104 -5.97 9.19 4.10
N VAL A 105 -6.12 8.21 4.98
CA VAL A 105 -6.86 8.34 6.24
C VAL A 105 -5.87 8.66 7.35
N ASP A 106 -6.16 9.71 8.10
CA ASP A 106 -5.49 10.00 9.36
C ASP A 106 -6.12 9.14 10.46
N LEU A 107 -5.33 8.23 11.04
CA LEU A 107 -5.81 7.25 12.01
C LEU A 107 -6.35 7.90 13.27
N ASP A 108 -5.62 8.86 13.82
CA ASP A 108 -5.99 9.51 15.09
C ASP A 108 -7.31 10.24 14.95
N SER A 109 -7.46 11.02 13.89
CA SER A 109 -8.72 11.70 13.58
C SER A 109 -9.87 10.71 13.37
N TRP A 110 -9.59 9.58 12.70
CA TRP A 110 -10.58 8.54 12.45
C TRP A 110 -11.05 7.85 13.74
N LEU A 111 -10.13 7.57 14.68
CA LEU A 111 -10.42 6.99 15.99
C LEU A 111 -11.21 7.96 16.87
N VAL A 112 -10.76 9.22 16.96
CA VAL A 112 -11.43 10.28 17.75
C VAL A 112 -12.88 10.45 17.31
N GLN A 113 -13.14 10.51 16.00
CA GLN A 113 -14.51 10.65 15.47
C GLN A 113 -15.47 9.52 15.89
N ARG A 114 -14.94 8.39 16.38
CA ARG A 114 -15.71 7.20 16.80
C ARG A 114 -15.68 6.96 18.31
N GLY A 115 -14.98 7.79 19.05
CA GLY A 115 -14.78 7.61 20.49
C GLY A 115 -13.94 6.38 20.81
N TRP A 116 -12.97 6.08 19.94
CA TRP A 116 -12.10 4.91 20.06
C TRP A 116 -10.65 5.28 20.38
N GLU A 117 -10.48 6.41 21.07
CA GLU A 117 -9.16 6.81 21.55
C GLU A 117 -8.59 5.74 22.48
N GLY A 118 -7.35 5.32 22.21
CA GLY A 118 -6.66 4.32 23.00
C GLY A 118 -6.99 2.86 22.66
N VAL A 119 -7.76 2.60 21.59
CA VAL A 119 -7.91 1.26 21.05
C VAL A 119 -6.58 0.79 20.44
N ASN A 120 -6.24 -0.49 20.68
CA ASN A 120 -5.04 -1.08 20.12
C ASN A 120 -5.15 -1.17 18.61
N THR A 121 -4.16 -0.60 17.91
CA THR A 121 -4.08 -0.60 16.46
C THR A 121 -2.69 -1.05 16.02
N THR A 122 -2.64 -1.95 15.06
CA THR A 122 -1.38 -2.47 14.52
C THR A 122 -1.31 -2.16 13.02
N PRO A 123 -0.29 -1.43 12.54
CA PRO A 123 -0.14 -1.15 11.12
C PRO A 123 0.15 -2.44 10.34
N VAL A 124 -0.48 -2.58 9.18
CA VAL A 124 -0.36 -3.73 8.28
C VAL A 124 -0.38 -3.29 6.82
N LEU A 125 0.03 -4.18 5.94
CA LEU A 125 -0.11 -4.02 4.50
C LEU A 125 -1.19 -4.97 3.99
N MET A 126 -2.16 -4.46 3.28
CA MET A 126 -3.25 -5.20 2.68
C MET A 126 -2.88 -5.56 1.23
N SER A 127 -2.97 -6.84 0.86
CA SER A 127 -2.65 -7.28 -0.51
C SER A 127 -3.61 -6.68 -1.52
N ALA A 128 -3.05 -6.22 -2.64
CA ALA A 128 -3.75 -5.74 -3.82
C ALA A 128 -2.97 -6.11 -5.09
N LYS A 129 -3.57 -5.91 -6.26
CA LYS A 129 -2.91 -6.13 -7.55
C LYS A 129 -2.85 -4.85 -8.35
N HIS A 130 -1.74 -4.65 -9.00
CA HIS A 130 -1.55 -3.63 -10.00
C HIS A 130 -1.54 -4.27 -11.38
N TRP A 131 -2.44 -3.84 -12.24
CA TRP A 131 -2.57 -4.26 -13.62
C TRP A 131 -1.97 -3.21 -14.54
N ILE A 132 -1.07 -3.62 -15.43
CA ILE A 132 -0.64 -2.83 -16.59
C ILE A 132 -1.40 -3.38 -17.78
N ILE A 133 -2.16 -2.53 -18.43
CA ILE A 133 -3.07 -2.87 -19.52
C ILE A 133 -2.61 -2.14 -20.77
N SER A 134 -2.07 -2.87 -21.73
CA SER A 134 -1.70 -2.35 -23.03
C SER A 134 -2.79 -2.66 -24.03
N GLY A 135 -3.35 -1.66 -24.69
CA GLY A 135 -4.47 -1.87 -25.59
C GLY A 135 -4.78 -0.66 -26.46
N SER A 136 -6.00 -0.59 -26.95
CA SER A 136 -6.47 0.52 -27.77
C SER A 136 -7.87 0.98 -27.38
N LEU A 137 -8.13 2.27 -27.59
CA LEU A 137 -9.46 2.84 -27.66
C LEU A 137 -9.93 2.84 -29.11
N VAL A 138 -11.20 2.56 -29.32
CA VAL A 138 -11.87 2.62 -30.63
C VAL A 138 -12.85 3.78 -30.62
N GLY A 139 -12.63 4.73 -31.50
CA GLY A 139 -13.47 5.92 -31.70
C GLY A 139 -14.66 5.67 -32.62
N PRO A 140 -15.47 6.72 -32.91
CA PRO A 140 -16.72 6.62 -33.68
C PRO A 140 -16.53 6.15 -35.13
N GLU A 141 -15.42 6.46 -35.77
CA GLU A 141 -15.10 6.13 -37.16
C GLU A 141 -14.13 4.96 -37.28
N ASP A 142 -14.16 4.03 -36.33
CA ASP A 142 -13.19 2.93 -36.20
C ASP A 142 -11.73 3.41 -36.05
N GLU A 143 -11.54 4.65 -35.68
CA GLU A 143 -10.23 5.17 -35.30
C GLU A 143 -9.70 4.40 -34.10
N ARG A 144 -8.37 4.18 -34.08
CA ARG A 144 -7.72 3.44 -33.01
C ARG A 144 -6.60 4.27 -32.40
N GLU A 145 -6.63 4.38 -31.10
CA GLU A 145 -5.59 5.04 -30.31
C GLU A 145 -5.02 4.03 -29.33
N SER A 146 -3.74 3.73 -29.45
CA SER A 146 -3.03 2.85 -28.53
C SER A 146 -2.77 3.60 -27.23
N ALA A 147 -3.02 2.92 -26.11
CA ALA A 147 -2.77 3.46 -24.78
C ALA A 147 -2.33 2.37 -23.80
N VAL A 148 -1.70 2.82 -22.73
CA VAL A 148 -1.33 1.98 -21.60
C VAL A 148 -1.98 2.56 -20.36
N TRP A 149 -2.70 1.73 -19.65
CA TRP A 149 -3.34 2.12 -18.39
C TRP A 149 -2.72 1.34 -17.23
N GLN A 150 -2.72 1.97 -16.10
CA GLN A 150 -2.38 1.36 -14.84
C GLN A 150 -3.62 1.29 -13.96
N VAL A 151 -3.97 0.12 -13.48
CA VAL A 151 -5.22 -0.14 -12.75
C VAL A 151 -4.90 -0.88 -11.45
N LEU A 152 -5.47 -0.41 -10.36
CA LEU A 152 -5.45 -1.06 -9.06
C LEU A 152 -6.68 -1.96 -8.93
N GLU A 153 -6.47 -3.23 -8.66
CA GLU A 153 -7.48 -4.14 -8.15
C GLU A 153 -7.37 -4.19 -6.63
N ASP A 154 -8.41 -3.68 -5.99
CA ASP A 154 -8.56 -3.71 -4.54
C ASP A 154 -9.58 -4.79 -4.16
N PRO A 155 -9.13 -5.97 -3.71
CA PRO A 155 -10.01 -7.08 -3.39
C PRO A 155 -10.85 -6.83 -2.13
N TRP A 156 -10.43 -5.91 -1.26
CA TRP A 156 -11.15 -5.56 -0.04
C TRP A 156 -12.42 -4.78 -0.33
N THR A 157 -12.41 -4.00 -1.39
CA THR A 157 -13.56 -3.24 -1.87
C THR A 157 -14.27 -3.89 -3.05
N SER A 158 -13.71 -4.97 -3.60
CA SER A 158 -14.15 -5.61 -4.85
C SER A 158 -14.27 -4.59 -5.99
N SER A 159 -13.25 -3.75 -6.15
CA SER A 159 -13.28 -2.65 -7.11
C SER A 159 -11.99 -2.49 -7.88
N LEU A 160 -12.11 -1.91 -9.08
CA LEU A 160 -11.00 -1.40 -9.88
C LEU A 160 -10.95 0.12 -9.82
N SER A 161 -9.76 0.67 -9.82
CA SER A 161 -9.52 2.11 -9.92
C SER A 161 -8.26 2.39 -10.74
N ILE A 162 -8.13 3.60 -11.28
CA ILE A 162 -6.89 4.03 -11.91
C ILE A 162 -5.79 4.05 -10.86
N TYR A 163 -4.66 3.44 -11.19
CA TYR A 163 -3.48 3.44 -10.36
C TYR A 163 -2.62 4.65 -10.68
N ASP A 164 -2.27 5.41 -9.66
CA ASP A 164 -1.37 6.55 -9.78
C ASP A 164 -0.02 6.22 -9.13
N PRO A 165 1.07 6.12 -9.91
CA PRO A 165 2.40 5.87 -9.35
C PRO A 165 2.88 6.96 -8.38
N ASP A 166 2.40 8.20 -8.51
CA ASP A 166 2.77 9.30 -7.61
C ASP A 166 2.18 9.11 -6.20
N GLU A 167 1.23 8.20 -6.05
CA GLU A 167 0.67 7.81 -4.75
C GLU A 167 1.44 6.68 -4.07
N GLU A 168 2.52 6.18 -4.65
CA GLU A 168 3.40 5.21 -3.99
C GLU A 168 4.24 5.87 -2.88
N LEU A 169 4.60 5.08 -1.90
CA LEU A 169 5.57 5.47 -0.88
C LEU A 169 6.99 5.28 -1.42
N ASP A 170 7.82 6.32 -1.33
CA ASP A 170 9.24 6.25 -1.69
C ASP A 170 10.00 5.20 -0.85
N TYR A 171 9.57 5.05 0.41
CA TYR A 171 10.16 4.11 1.38
C TYR A 171 9.06 3.22 1.96
N PRO A 172 8.70 2.12 1.27
CA PRO A 172 7.67 1.20 1.74
C PRO A 172 8.00 0.61 3.11
N PRO A 173 7.05 0.57 4.04
CA PRO A 173 7.27 -0.01 5.36
C PRO A 173 7.39 -1.54 5.28
N ARG A 174 8.18 -2.12 6.19
CA ARG A 174 8.31 -3.57 6.33
C ARG A 174 7.33 -4.07 7.39
N LEU A 175 6.10 -4.22 7.00
CA LEU A 175 5.01 -4.64 7.87
C LEU A 175 4.46 -6.01 7.44
N ARG A 176 3.72 -6.63 8.34
CA ARG A 176 2.98 -7.85 8.05
C ARG A 176 2.00 -7.58 6.90
N VAL A 177 1.97 -8.50 5.94
CA VAL A 177 0.98 -8.47 4.86
C VAL A 177 -0.21 -9.31 5.28
N VAL A 178 -1.40 -8.76 5.08
CA VAL A 178 -2.68 -9.43 5.28
C VAL A 178 -3.34 -9.66 3.93
N ASN A 179 -3.87 -10.85 3.74
CA ASN A 179 -4.52 -11.24 2.51
C ASN A 179 -6.03 -11.18 2.69
N PRO A 180 -6.78 -10.80 1.66
CA PRO A 180 -8.23 -10.92 1.66
C PRO A 180 -8.63 -12.39 1.60
N GLN A 181 -9.91 -12.68 1.83
CA GLN A 181 -10.45 -14.00 1.57
C GLN A 181 -10.25 -14.35 0.07
N GLU A 182 -10.01 -15.62 -0.25
CA GLU A 182 -9.70 -16.05 -1.62
C GLU A 182 -10.77 -15.63 -2.65
N MET A 183 -12.03 -15.61 -2.25
CA MET A 183 -13.14 -15.21 -3.11
C MET A 183 -13.27 -13.69 -3.34
N SER A 184 -12.42 -12.88 -2.73
CA SER A 184 -12.47 -11.42 -2.87
C SER A 184 -11.73 -10.90 -4.11
N TRP A 185 -10.92 -11.74 -4.74
CA TRP A 185 -10.25 -11.40 -5.99
C TRP A 185 -11.23 -11.48 -7.16
N MET A 186 -11.13 -10.55 -8.07
CA MET A 186 -11.98 -10.54 -9.27
C MET A 186 -11.61 -11.71 -10.18
N ASP A 187 -12.64 -12.48 -10.63
CA ASP A 187 -12.41 -13.52 -11.63
C ASP A 187 -11.92 -12.87 -12.94
N ILE A 188 -10.95 -13.50 -13.59
CA ILE A 188 -10.41 -13.00 -14.87
C ILE A 188 -11.49 -12.82 -15.95
N ARG A 189 -12.63 -13.51 -15.79
CA ARG A 189 -13.80 -13.38 -16.68
C ARG A 189 -14.63 -12.13 -16.40
N GLU A 190 -14.59 -11.62 -15.18
CA GLU A 190 -15.30 -10.42 -14.75
C GLU A 190 -14.47 -9.15 -14.96
N LEU A 191 -13.14 -9.31 -15.09
CA LEU A 191 -12.21 -8.21 -15.28
C LEU A 191 -12.50 -7.38 -16.55
N PRO A 192 -12.74 -7.97 -17.76
CA PRO A 192 -13.00 -7.18 -18.96
C PRO A 192 -14.23 -6.27 -18.89
N PRO A 193 -15.40 -6.69 -18.38
CA PRO A 193 -16.54 -5.80 -18.21
C PRO A 193 -16.28 -4.61 -17.29
N GLU A 194 -15.55 -4.82 -16.21
CA GLU A 194 -15.21 -3.74 -15.27
C GLU A 194 -14.16 -2.79 -15.87
N LEU A 195 -13.20 -3.31 -16.64
CA LEU A 195 -12.27 -2.49 -17.40
C LEU A 195 -12.93 -1.61 -18.43
N LEU A 196 -13.96 -2.12 -19.15
CA LEU A 196 -14.74 -1.32 -20.07
C LEU A 196 -15.38 -0.13 -19.35
N ARG A 197 -15.95 -0.33 -18.17
CA ARG A 197 -16.56 0.76 -17.37
C ARG A 197 -15.54 1.79 -16.90
N LEU A 198 -14.31 1.35 -16.58
CA LEU A 198 -13.27 2.20 -16.05
C LEU A 198 -12.52 2.99 -17.15
N LEU A 199 -12.26 2.33 -18.30
CA LEU A 199 -11.36 2.85 -19.34
C LEU A 199 -12.08 3.51 -20.52
N ASP A 200 -13.39 3.27 -20.69
CA ASP A 200 -14.18 4.00 -21.68
C ASP A 200 -14.11 5.50 -21.39
N SER A 201 -13.82 6.28 -22.39
CA SER A 201 -13.63 7.72 -22.25
C SER A 201 -14.49 8.53 -23.21
N ARG A 202 -14.79 9.77 -22.82
CA ARG A 202 -15.42 10.75 -23.68
C ARG A 202 -14.37 11.79 -24.07
N LYS A 203 -14.13 11.93 -25.36
CA LYS A 203 -13.22 12.96 -25.89
C LYS A 203 -14.03 14.04 -26.58
N GLN A 204 -13.47 15.24 -26.66
CA GLN A 204 -14.03 16.30 -27.48
C GLN A 204 -13.73 15.96 -28.94
N GLY A 205 -14.78 15.84 -29.75
CA GLY A 205 -14.65 15.73 -31.19
C GLY A 205 -14.17 17.03 -31.83
N GLU A 206 -13.78 16.96 -33.10
CA GLU A 206 -13.42 18.17 -33.84
C GLU A 206 -14.62 19.15 -33.87
N PRO A 207 -14.38 20.43 -33.64
CA PRO A 207 -15.45 21.43 -33.75
C PRO A 207 -15.99 21.42 -35.16
N ASP A 208 -17.30 21.26 -35.29
CA ASP A 208 -18.00 21.33 -36.56
C ASP A 208 -17.68 22.68 -37.22
N SER A 209 -17.08 22.66 -38.41
CA SER A 209 -16.59 23.84 -39.15
C SER A 209 -17.69 24.73 -39.68
N ASN A 210 -18.87 24.61 -39.16
CA ASN A 210 -20.01 25.45 -39.53
C ASN A 210 -19.90 26.83 -38.87
N ASP A 211 -19.76 27.86 -39.70
CA ASP A 211 -19.41 29.26 -39.45
C ASP A 211 -20.47 30.03 -38.65
N GLY A 212 -21.08 29.43 -37.64
CA GLY A 212 -22.11 30.01 -36.78
C GLY A 212 -21.56 30.54 -35.44
N PRO A 213 -22.26 31.51 -34.81
CA PRO A 213 -21.82 32.10 -33.52
C PRO A 213 -21.89 31.13 -32.33
N VAL A 214 -22.40 29.94 -32.52
CA VAL A 214 -22.48 28.86 -31.49
C VAL A 214 -21.67 27.66 -31.96
N ARG A 215 -20.54 27.46 -31.35
CA ARG A 215 -19.75 26.20 -31.55
C ARG A 215 -20.36 25.09 -30.72
N SER A 216 -20.98 24.13 -31.38
CA SER A 216 -21.41 22.88 -30.76
C SER A 216 -20.21 21.94 -30.73
N MET A 217 -19.70 21.60 -29.53
CA MET A 217 -18.70 20.56 -29.38
C MET A 217 -19.45 19.25 -29.07
N MET A 218 -19.33 18.28 -29.96
CA MET A 218 -19.86 16.95 -29.73
C MET A 218 -18.83 16.16 -28.90
N LEU A 219 -19.35 15.42 -27.88
CA LEU A 219 -18.53 14.49 -27.13
C LEU A 219 -18.58 13.13 -27.84
N GLU A 220 -17.44 12.64 -28.20
CA GLU A 220 -17.27 11.33 -28.84
C GLU A 220 -16.96 10.27 -27.80
N TRP A 221 -17.58 9.09 -27.98
CA TRP A 221 -17.30 7.95 -27.17
C TRP A 221 -16.14 7.14 -27.73
N TRP A 222 -15.12 6.93 -26.91
CA TRP A 222 -13.99 6.07 -27.17
C TRP A 222 -14.09 4.86 -26.27
N ARG A 223 -14.16 3.68 -26.86
CA ARG A 223 -14.37 2.41 -26.17
C ARG A 223 -13.09 1.62 -26.08
N PHE A 224 -12.82 1.10 -24.90
CA PHE A 224 -11.70 0.20 -24.68
C PHE A 224 -11.94 -1.13 -25.42
N ASN A 225 -10.95 -1.57 -26.19
CA ASN A 225 -10.98 -2.85 -26.91
C ASN A 225 -10.35 -3.95 -26.03
N SER A 226 -11.19 -4.67 -25.30
CA SER A 226 -10.77 -5.74 -24.41
C SER A 226 -10.28 -7.02 -25.15
N GLU A 227 -10.67 -7.21 -26.42
CA GLU A 227 -10.29 -8.41 -27.18
C GLU A 227 -8.80 -8.45 -27.57
N THR A 228 -8.19 -7.26 -27.71
CA THR A 228 -6.77 -7.12 -28.12
C THR A 228 -5.88 -6.61 -26.99
N ALA A 229 -6.44 -6.47 -25.81
CA ALA A 229 -5.69 -5.94 -24.67
C ALA A 229 -4.78 -7.01 -24.06
N GLU A 230 -3.57 -6.61 -23.77
CA GLU A 230 -2.60 -7.40 -23.00
C GLU A 230 -2.60 -6.93 -21.56
N LEU A 231 -2.75 -7.87 -20.63
CA LEU A 231 -2.81 -7.60 -19.19
C LEU A 231 -1.59 -8.23 -18.51
N THR A 232 -0.88 -7.43 -17.73
CA THR A 232 0.22 -7.89 -16.90
C THR A 232 -0.06 -7.51 -15.44
N GLU A 233 -0.05 -8.48 -14.53
CA GLU A 233 -0.26 -8.24 -13.11
C GLU A 233 1.07 -8.14 -12.36
N SER A 234 1.08 -7.34 -11.30
CA SER A 234 2.15 -7.29 -10.34
C SER A 234 1.60 -7.01 -8.94
N PRO A 235 2.24 -7.54 -7.88
CA PRO A 235 1.78 -7.31 -6.52
C PRO A 235 2.02 -5.85 -6.10
N VAL A 236 1.04 -5.30 -5.40
CA VAL A 236 1.11 -4.01 -4.72
C VAL A 236 0.42 -4.16 -3.36
N THR A 237 0.70 -3.27 -2.44
CA THR A 237 0.05 -3.28 -1.14
C THR A 237 -0.64 -1.95 -0.86
N ILE A 238 -1.75 -2.04 -0.14
CA ILE A 238 -2.51 -0.91 0.37
C ILE A 238 -2.26 -0.84 1.88
N PRO A 239 -1.96 0.32 2.45
CA PRO A 239 -1.77 0.45 3.88
C PRO A 239 -3.08 0.26 4.64
N GLY A 240 -2.98 -0.26 5.87
CA GLY A 240 -4.12 -0.46 6.76
C GLY A 240 -3.72 -0.62 8.22
N TRP A 241 -4.69 -0.72 9.09
CA TRP A 241 -4.49 -1.01 10.50
C TRP A 241 -5.43 -2.10 10.97
N VAL A 242 -4.87 -3.10 11.61
CA VAL A 242 -5.68 -4.05 12.39
C VAL A 242 -6.17 -3.32 13.63
N ILE A 243 -7.46 -3.38 13.89
CA ILE A 243 -8.12 -2.75 15.03
C ILE A 243 -8.67 -3.86 15.92
N GLU A 244 -8.25 -3.87 17.16
CA GLU A 244 -8.67 -4.83 18.19
C GLU A 244 -9.58 -4.13 19.20
N VAL A 245 -10.89 -4.34 19.08
CA VAL A 245 -11.88 -3.83 20.02
C VAL A 245 -12.34 -4.97 20.91
N GLU A 246 -12.32 -4.78 22.21
CA GLU A 246 -12.77 -5.80 23.17
C GLU A 246 -14.21 -6.25 22.90
N GLY A 247 -14.41 -7.55 22.75
CA GLY A 247 -15.71 -8.15 22.47
C GLY A 247 -16.20 -8.05 21.02
N ALA A 248 -15.39 -7.55 20.10
CA ALA A 248 -15.69 -7.51 18.67
C ALA A 248 -14.70 -8.38 17.86
N PRO A 249 -15.08 -8.87 16.66
CA PRO A 249 -14.15 -9.54 15.77
C PRO A 249 -13.03 -8.58 15.35
N THR A 250 -11.84 -9.12 15.14
CA THR A 250 -10.71 -8.36 14.61
C THR A 250 -11.05 -7.81 13.22
N GLN A 251 -10.79 -6.54 13.01
CA GLN A 251 -11.07 -5.85 11.76
C GLN A 251 -9.83 -5.15 11.23
N VAL A 252 -9.76 -5.02 9.92
CA VAL A 252 -8.77 -4.21 9.24
C VAL A 252 -9.42 -2.90 8.77
N LEU A 253 -8.84 -1.78 9.18
CA LEU A 253 -9.16 -0.46 8.66
C LEU A 253 -8.33 -0.20 7.41
N HIS A 254 -8.97 0.03 6.31
CA HIS A 254 -8.35 0.36 5.05
C HIS A 254 -7.92 1.84 5.04
N ALA A 255 -6.62 2.10 4.95
CA ALA A 255 -6.06 3.44 5.11
C ALA A 255 -6.33 4.40 3.95
N ARG A 256 -6.95 3.95 2.86
CA ARG A 256 -7.27 4.84 1.74
C ARG A 256 -8.75 5.23 1.68
N ASN A 257 -9.65 4.37 2.14
CA ASN A 257 -11.10 4.63 2.07
C ASN A 257 -11.78 4.78 3.44
N GLY A 258 -11.09 4.48 4.55
CA GLY A 258 -11.60 4.61 5.90
C GLY A 258 -12.68 3.58 6.28
N ARG A 259 -12.87 2.53 5.47
CA ARG A 259 -13.80 1.44 5.75
C ARG A 259 -13.11 0.31 6.50
N ARG A 260 -13.91 -0.45 7.25
CA ARG A 260 -13.44 -1.62 7.99
C ARG A 260 -13.87 -2.89 7.29
N TYR A 261 -13.00 -3.88 7.30
CA TYR A 261 -13.23 -5.20 6.74
C TYR A 261 -12.95 -6.26 7.79
N GLU A 262 -13.73 -7.33 7.79
CA GLU A 262 -13.47 -8.46 8.66
C GLU A 262 -12.14 -9.12 8.23
N TYR A 263 -11.37 -9.47 9.24
CA TYR A 263 -10.08 -10.11 9.08
C TYR A 263 -10.08 -11.38 9.93
N VAL A 264 -9.95 -12.51 9.27
CA VAL A 264 -9.94 -13.87 9.89
C VAL A 264 -8.52 -14.42 9.90
#